data_87f08272cb84939037865f40fa57a327
#
_entry.id   87f08272cb84939037865f40fa57a327
#
_cell.length_a   1.000
_cell.length_b   1.000
_cell.length_c   1.000
_cell.angle_alpha   90.00
_cell.angle_beta   90.00
_cell.angle_gamma   90.00
#
_symmetry.space_group_name_H-M   'P 1'
#
loop_
_entity.id
_entity.type
_entity.pdbx_description
1 polymer ?
#
loop_
_entity_poly.entity_id
_entity_poly.type
_entity_poly.pdbx_seq_one_letter_code
_entity_poly.pdbx_strand_id
1 'polypeptide(L)'
;MSERFDCNGFIGEWPFRRFYHGGMEGLQKVWEQAGITAGAVSTLNSVFYNDPMEAEELLAETLKGTSCLHIMGVNPTLPATALSIDVAVERFGIRGVRIYPGYHGYRLDDPCIEGLYKVLKKHDLPLIVSVRLEDLRVNYLMTPRILTEEELKVLPDRMPDVKILYTAMQAYEVTVMAETFR
;
A
#
# COMPACT_ATOMS: atom_id res chain seq x y z
N MET A 1 -12.85 25.78 3.92
CA MET A 1 -12.24 24.67 4.69
C MET A 1 -11.23 24.02 3.77
N SER A 2 -10.02 23.71 4.24
CA SER A 2 -9.04 22.97 3.44
C SER A 2 -9.56 21.56 3.21
N GLU A 3 -9.57 21.09 1.97
CA GLU A 3 -9.88 19.70 1.66
C GLU A 3 -8.82 18.81 2.31
N ARG A 4 -9.27 17.73 2.98
CA ARG A 4 -8.41 16.75 3.60
C ARG A 4 -8.50 15.45 2.80
N PHE A 5 -7.35 14.85 2.54
CA PHE A 5 -7.22 13.60 1.80
C PHE A 5 -6.48 12.55 2.65
N ASP A 6 -7.05 11.35 2.73
CA ASP A 6 -6.39 10.22 3.38
C ASP A 6 -5.52 9.47 2.37
N CYS A 7 -4.22 9.47 2.58
CA CYS A 7 -3.28 8.72 1.73
C CYS A 7 -3.04 7.26 2.19
N ASN A 8 -3.71 6.81 3.25
CA ASN A 8 -3.46 5.50 3.88
C ASN A 8 -4.75 4.75 4.28
N GLY A 9 -5.83 4.95 3.52
CA GLY A 9 -7.10 4.25 3.76
C GLY A 9 -7.02 2.75 3.50
N PHE A 10 -7.70 1.99 4.35
CA PHE A 10 -7.84 0.54 4.19
C PHE A 10 -9.26 0.10 4.43
N ILE A 11 -9.69 -0.90 3.63
CA ILE A 11 -10.89 -1.70 3.90
C ILE A 11 -10.55 -3.19 3.83
N GLY A 12 -11.48 -4.04 4.23
CA GLY A 12 -11.31 -5.49 4.21
C GLY A 12 -11.10 -6.08 5.60
N GLU A 13 -10.77 -7.36 5.62
CA GLU A 13 -10.61 -8.13 6.84
C GLU A 13 -9.13 -8.33 7.19
N TRP A 14 -8.84 -8.29 8.49
CA TRP A 14 -7.53 -8.61 9.01
C TRP A 14 -7.60 -9.97 9.73
N PRO A 15 -6.85 -10.99 9.33
CA PRO A 15 -7.04 -12.35 9.82
C PRO A 15 -6.73 -12.52 11.32
N PHE A 16 -5.97 -11.61 11.92
CA PHE A 16 -5.52 -11.73 13.31
C PHE A 16 -6.42 -11.01 14.31
N ARG A 17 -7.32 -10.13 13.86
CA ARG A 17 -8.31 -9.47 14.71
C ARG A 17 -9.46 -8.87 13.90
N ARG A 18 -10.62 -8.83 14.53
CA ARG A 18 -11.81 -8.21 13.94
C ARG A 18 -11.72 -6.67 13.99
N PHE A 19 -11.99 -6.03 12.85
CA PHE A 19 -12.25 -4.60 12.78
C PHE A 19 -13.75 -4.31 12.88
N TYR A 20 -14.12 -3.33 13.69
CA TYR A 20 -15.52 -2.89 13.79
C TYR A 20 -15.95 -2.04 12.59
N HIS A 21 -15.01 -1.46 11.88
CA HIS A 21 -15.22 -0.57 10.74
C HIS A 21 -14.40 -1.02 9.52
N GLY A 22 -14.38 -2.32 9.25
CA GLY A 22 -13.54 -2.89 8.19
C GLY A 22 -14.03 -2.66 6.76
N GLY A 23 -15.26 -2.18 6.55
CA GLY A 23 -15.83 -1.91 5.23
C GLY A 23 -15.80 -0.43 4.86
N MET A 24 -16.22 -0.13 3.61
CA MET A 24 -16.24 1.25 3.09
C MET A 24 -17.13 2.19 3.92
N GLU A 25 -18.28 1.73 4.36
CA GLU A 25 -19.19 2.51 5.23
C GLU A 25 -18.50 2.91 6.55
N GLY A 26 -17.73 1.97 7.14
CA GLY A 26 -16.98 2.22 8.36
C GLY A 26 -15.86 3.25 8.15
N LEU A 27 -15.11 3.13 7.04
CA LEU A 27 -14.08 4.07 6.68
C LEU A 27 -14.65 5.48 6.45
N GLN A 28 -15.78 5.58 5.74
CA GLN A 28 -16.46 6.85 5.50
C GLN A 28 -16.91 7.54 6.81
N LYS A 29 -17.45 6.79 7.77
CA LYS A 29 -17.80 7.34 9.09
C LYS A 29 -16.58 7.92 9.83
N VAL A 30 -15.44 7.24 9.76
CA VAL A 30 -14.19 7.76 10.35
C VAL A 30 -13.73 9.01 9.62
N TRP A 31 -13.81 9.04 8.31
CA TRP A 31 -13.45 10.20 7.49
C TRP A 31 -14.34 11.41 7.76
N GLU A 32 -15.65 11.23 7.87
CA GLU A 32 -16.60 12.29 8.23
C GLU A 32 -16.22 12.97 9.55
N GLN A 33 -15.89 12.17 10.59
CA GLN A 33 -15.45 12.70 11.88
C GLN A 33 -14.14 13.50 11.80
N ALA A 34 -13.25 13.12 10.85
CA ALA A 34 -11.97 13.78 10.63
C ALA A 34 -12.04 14.93 9.59
N GLY A 35 -13.19 15.14 8.94
CA GLY A 35 -13.35 16.10 7.85
C GLY A 35 -12.58 15.72 6.60
N ILE A 36 -12.41 14.40 6.35
CA ILE A 36 -11.79 13.85 5.15
C ILE A 36 -12.88 13.56 4.12
N THR A 37 -12.67 13.95 2.86
CA THR A 37 -13.67 13.83 1.79
C THR A 37 -13.29 12.85 0.69
N ALA A 38 -12.01 12.48 0.61
CA ALA A 38 -11.47 11.55 -0.38
C ALA A 38 -10.21 10.86 0.15
N GLY A 39 -9.80 9.75 -0.46
CA GLY A 39 -8.57 9.08 -0.06
C GLY A 39 -8.09 8.01 -1.04
N ALA A 40 -6.86 7.59 -0.82
CA ALA A 40 -6.23 6.45 -1.46
C ALA A 40 -6.53 5.19 -0.63
N VAL A 41 -7.24 4.23 -1.22
CA VAL A 41 -7.77 3.05 -0.51
C VAL A 41 -7.17 1.78 -1.07
N SER A 42 -6.70 0.92 -0.18
CA SER A 42 -6.26 -0.46 -0.47
C SER A 42 -7.13 -1.46 0.28
N THR A 43 -7.12 -2.71 -0.15
CA THR A 43 -7.74 -3.80 0.60
C THR A 43 -6.73 -4.57 1.45
N LEU A 44 -7.08 -4.90 2.69
CA LEU A 44 -6.25 -5.75 3.55
C LEU A 44 -6.25 -7.21 3.07
N ASN A 45 -7.26 -7.62 2.34
CA ASN A 45 -7.39 -8.99 1.86
C ASN A 45 -6.26 -9.37 0.89
N SER A 46 -5.77 -8.41 0.06
CA SER A 46 -4.68 -8.66 -0.88
C SER A 46 -3.32 -8.93 -0.23
N VAL A 47 -3.16 -8.60 1.07
CA VAL A 47 -1.87 -8.81 1.78
C VAL A 47 -1.49 -10.29 1.84
N PHE A 48 -2.48 -11.19 2.05
CA PHE A 48 -2.22 -12.61 2.27
C PHE A 48 -2.74 -13.54 1.16
N TYR A 49 -3.39 -12.99 0.14
CA TYR A 49 -3.90 -13.80 -0.96
C TYR A 49 -2.76 -14.21 -1.91
N ASN A 50 -2.73 -15.48 -2.33
CA ASN A 50 -1.82 -15.96 -3.36
C ASN A 50 -2.13 -15.34 -4.73
N ASP A 51 -3.40 -15.02 -4.98
CA ASP A 51 -3.84 -14.21 -6.11
C ASP A 51 -4.54 -12.96 -5.57
N PRO A 52 -3.87 -11.81 -5.56
CA PRO A 52 -4.46 -10.58 -5.06
C PRO A 52 -5.60 -10.05 -5.97
N MET A 53 -5.69 -10.51 -7.23
CA MET A 53 -6.66 -9.96 -8.19
C MET A 53 -8.11 -10.14 -7.76
N GLU A 54 -8.45 -11.24 -7.07
CA GLU A 54 -9.81 -11.44 -6.54
C GLU A 54 -10.20 -10.36 -5.52
N ALA A 55 -9.29 -10.04 -4.60
CA ALA A 55 -9.49 -8.99 -3.61
C ALA A 55 -9.55 -7.60 -4.25
N GLU A 56 -8.73 -7.35 -5.27
CA GLU A 56 -8.69 -6.07 -5.99
C GLU A 56 -9.92 -5.86 -6.87
N GLU A 57 -10.50 -6.91 -7.46
CA GLU A 57 -11.77 -6.83 -8.18
C GLU A 57 -12.92 -6.43 -7.25
N LEU A 58 -12.99 -7.02 -6.06
CA LEU A 58 -13.98 -6.65 -5.05
C LEU A 58 -13.79 -5.21 -4.56
N LEU A 59 -12.53 -4.78 -4.38
CA LEU A 59 -12.22 -3.38 -4.03
C LEU A 59 -12.69 -2.44 -5.14
N ALA A 60 -12.39 -2.73 -6.40
CA ALA A 60 -12.80 -1.92 -7.54
C ALA A 60 -14.32 -1.73 -7.59
N GLU A 61 -15.11 -2.80 -7.38
CA GLU A 61 -16.56 -2.72 -7.29
C GLU A 61 -17.02 -1.83 -6.12
N THR A 62 -16.37 -1.99 -4.96
CA THR A 62 -16.70 -1.23 -3.74
C THR A 62 -16.42 0.27 -3.90
N LEU A 63 -15.41 0.64 -4.67
CA LEU A 63 -15.03 2.04 -4.88
C LEU A 63 -15.83 2.74 -6.00
N LYS A 64 -16.66 2.03 -6.76
CA LYS A 64 -17.49 2.65 -7.82
C LYS A 64 -18.37 3.75 -7.28
N GLY A 65 -18.32 4.90 -7.96
CA GLY A 65 -19.12 6.08 -7.59
C GLY A 65 -18.62 6.83 -6.35
N THR A 66 -17.48 6.45 -5.79
CA THR A 66 -16.83 7.20 -4.71
C THR A 66 -15.74 8.13 -5.25
N SER A 67 -15.26 9.07 -4.40
CA SER A 67 -14.09 9.93 -4.69
C SER A 67 -12.77 9.26 -4.31
N CYS A 68 -12.75 7.95 -4.08
CA CYS A 68 -11.57 7.23 -3.64
C CYS A 68 -10.67 6.82 -4.82
N LEU A 69 -9.37 6.85 -4.59
CA LEU A 69 -8.37 6.32 -5.50
C LEU A 69 -8.11 4.85 -5.15
N HIS A 70 -8.24 3.96 -6.13
CA HIS A 70 -7.90 2.56 -5.97
C HIS A 70 -6.37 2.39 -5.95
N ILE A 71 -5.82 1.89 -4.85
CA ILE A 71 -4.41 1.57 -4.68
C ILE A 71 -4.27 0.05 -4.55
N MET A 72 -3.75 -0.58 -5.59
CA MET A 72 -3.61 -2.03 -5.66
C MET A 72 -2.52 -2.55 -4.72
N GLY A 73 -2.85 -3.49 -3.85
CA GLY A 73 -1.87 -4.23 -3.04
C GLY A 73 -1.19 -5.33 -3.86
N VAL A 74 0.14 -5.40 -3.82
CA VAL A 74 0.89 -6.43 -4.56
C VAL A 74 2.02 -7.06 -3.75
N ASN A 75 2.35 -8.29 -4.11
CA ASN A 75 3.56 -8.97 -3.68
C ASN A 75 4.51 -9.13 -4.87
N PRO A 76 5.59 -8.32 -4.97
CA PRO A 76 6.51 -8.36 -6.12
C PRO A 76 7.31 -9.66 -6.24
N THR A 77 7.28 -10.54 -5.24
CA THR A 77 7.91 -11.87 -5.32
C THR A 77 7.09 -12.86 -6.15
N LEU A 78 5.81 -12.56 -6.41
CA LEU A 78 4.96 -13.41 -7.24
C LEU A 78 5.24 -13.18 -8.73
N PRO A 79 5.38 -14.26 -9.53
CA PRO A 79 5.77 -14.14 -10.94
C PRO A 79 4.80 -13.31 -11.80
N ALA A 80 3.51 -13.34 -11.48
CA ALA A 80 2.46 -12.66 -12.25
C ALA A 80 2.28 -11.17 -11.89
N THR A 81 3.01 -10.62 -10.92
CA THR A 81 2.75 -9.27 -10.37
C THR A 81 2.71 -8.19 -11.45
N ALA A 82 3.67 -8.18 -12.37
CA ALA A 82 3.70 -7.17 -13.44
C ALA A 82 2.48 -7.28 -14.36
N LEU A 83 2.10 -8.49 -14.75
CA LEU A 83 0.90 -8.74 -15.56
C LEU A 83 -0.38 -8.36 -14.82
N SER A 84 -0.47 -8.68 -13.53
CA SER A 84 -1.61 -8.31 -12.70
C SER A 84 -1.79 -6.79 -12.60
N ILE A 85 -0.69 -6.03 -12.50
CA ILE A 85 -0.73 -4.56 -12.52
C ILE A 85 -1.21 -4.06 -13.89
N ASP A 86 -0.69 -4.60 -15.01
CA ASP A 86 -1.13 -4.24 -16.35
C ASP A 86 -2.66 -4.43 -16.49
N VAL A 87 -3.16 -5.59 -16.09
CA VAL A 87 -4.60 -5.90 -16.10
C VAL A 87 -5.41 -4.97 -15.19
N ALA A 88 -4.91 -4.66 -14.00
CA ALA A 88 -5.60 -3.80 -13.04
C ALA A 88 -5.68 -2.34 -13.51
N VAL A 89 -4.67 -1.84 -14.21
CA VAL A 89 -4.72 -0.51 -14.86
C VAL A 89 -5.85 -0.47 -15.89
N GLU A 90 -5.96 -1.50 -16.75
CA GLU A 90 -6.97 -1.54 -17.81
C GLU A 90 -8.39 -1.78 -17.28
N ARG A 91 -8.54 -2.73 -16.34
CA ARG A 91 -9.87 -3.16 -15.87
C ARG A 91 -10.42 -2.31 -14.74
N PHE A 92 -9.56 -1.88 -13.81
CA PHE A 92 -9.97 -1.22 -12.57
C PHE A 92 -9.56 0.24 -12.50
N GLY A 93 -8.68 0.72 -13.38
CA GLY A 93 -8.21 2.09 -13.40
C GLY A 93 -7.45 2.46 -12.12
N ILE A 94 -6.61 1.55 -11.62
CA ILE A 94 -5.82 1.78 -10.40
C ILE A 94 -4.98 3.05 -10.53
N ARG A 95 -4.75 3.73 -9.41
CA ARG A 95 -4.05 5.02 -9.36
C ARG A 95 -2.74 4.97 -8.59
N GLY A 96 -2.33 3.80 -8.18
CA GLY A 96 -1.07 3.53 -7.51
C GLY A 96 -0.98 2.07 -7.08
N VAL A 97 0.20 1.69 -6.62
CA VAL A 97 0.49 0.34 -6.15
C VAL A 97 1.01 0.42 -4.72
N ARG A 98 0.64 -0.54 -3.89
CA ARG A 98 1.09 -0.66 -2.51
C ARG A 98 1.81 -1.98 -2.29
N ILE A 99 2.92 -1.93 -1.55
CA ILE A 99 3.71 -3.10 -1.16
C ILE A 99 3.83 -3.22 0.35
N TYR A 100 4.01 -4.47 0.81
CA TYR A 100 4.09 -4.86 2.22
C TYR A 100 5.34 -5.70 2.50
N PRO A 101 6.57 -5.13 2.37
CA PRO A 101 7.81 -5.91 2.39
C PRO A 101 8.00 -6.74 3.65
N GLY A 102 7.61 -6.19 4.81
CA GLY A 102 7.68 -6.89 6.10
C GLY A 102 6.82 -8.15 6.15
N TYR A 103 5.63 -8.12 5.55
CA TYR A 103 4.68 -9.24 5.53
C TYR A 103 5.00 -10.27 4.45
N HIS A 104 5.53 -9.83 3.31
CA HIS A 104 5.90 -10.69 2.19
C HIS A 104 7.34 -11.20 2.27
N GLY A 105 8.12 -10.80 3.29
CA GLY A 105 9.41 -11.36 3.63
C GLY A 105 10.56 -11.06 2.66
N TYR A 106 10.46 -10.01 1.84
CA TYR A 106 11.53 -9.57 0.94
C TYR A 106 12.14 -8.24 1.37
N ARG A 107 13.30 -7.92 0.83
CA ARG A 107 14.00 -6.66 1.05
C ARG A 107 13.73 -5.67 -0.08
N LEU A 108 13.84 -4.36 0.21
CA LEU A 108 13.66 -3.33 -0.81
C LEU A 108 14.84 -3.24 -1.80
N ASP A 109 15.93 -3.95 -1.53
CA ASP A 109 17.07 -4.12 -2.44
C ASP A 109 17.08 -5.47 -3.19
N ASP A 110 16.05 -6.30 -3.03
CA ASP A 110 15.91 -7.59 -3.72
C ASP A 110 15.62 -7.42 -5.22
N PRO A 111 15.98 -8.41 -6.06
CA PRO A 111 15.75 -8.37 -7.51
C PRO A 111 14.28 -8.21 -7.94
N CYS A 112 13.32 -8.66 -7.14
CA CYS A 112 11.88 -8.52 -7.45
C CYS A 112 11.44 -7.05 -7.60
N ILE A 113 12.16 -6.11 -6.96
CA ILE A 113 11.91 -4.68 -7.04
C ILE A 113 12.16 -4.12 -8.44
N GLU A 114 13.08 -4.69 -9.20
CA GLU A 114 13.34 -4.25 -10.58
C GLU A 114 12.15 -4.52 -11.52
N GLY A 115 11.52 -5.68 -11.37
CA GLY A 115 10.29 -6.02 -12.12
C GLY A 115 9.15 -5.07 -11.80
N LEU A 116 8.98 -4.76 -10.52
CA LEU A 116 7.99 -3.79 -10.05
C LEU A 116 8.29 -2.39 -10.63
N TYR A 117 9.54 -1.92 -10.57
CA TYR A 117 9.92 -0.61 -11.12
C TYR A 117 9.53 -0.46 -12.58
N LYS A 118 9.82 -1.46 -13.42
CA LYS A 118 9.52 -1.43 -14.86
C LYS A 118 8.02 -1.20 -15.14
N VAL A 119 7.15 -1.89 -14.43
CA VAL A 119 5.71 -1.76 -14.63
C VAL A 119 5.15 -0.46 -14.05
N LEU A 120 5.65 0.00 -12.91
CA LEU A 120 5.25 1.29 -12.34
C LEU A 120 5.63 2.46 -13.26
N LYS A 121 6.85 2.46 -13.79
CA LYS A 121 7.32 3.45 -14.77
C LYS A 121 6.50 3.42 -16.05
N LYS A 122 6.16 2.23 -16.58
CA LYS A 122 5.33 2.05 -17.78
C LYS A 122 3.99 2.78 -17.66
N HIS A 123 3.37 2.74 -16.49
CA HIS A 123 2.02 3.28 -16.25
C HIS A 123 2.00 4.60 -15.47
N ASP A 124 3.17 5.20 -15.17
CA ASP A 124 3.30 6.40 -14.32
C ASP A 124 2.57 6.25 -12.97
N LEU A 125 2.70 5.08 -12.34
CA LEU A 125 2.05 4.79 -11.07
C LEU A 125 2.96 5.10 -9.88
N PRO A 126 2.46 5.81 -8.86
CA PRO A 126 3.16 5.96 -7.60
C PRO A 126 3.21 4.65 -6.82
N LEU A 127 4.24 4.50 -6.01
CA LEU A 127 4.44 3.40 -5.08
C LEU A 127 4.16 3.83 -3.65
N ILE A 128 3.31 3.10 -2.96
CA ILE A 128 3.11 3.25 -1.51
C ILE A 128 3.81 2.07 -0.81
N VAL A 129 4.72 2.38 0.09
CA VAL A 129 5.42 1.39 0.90
C VAL A 129 4.80 1.41 2.30
N SER A 130 4.08 0.36 2.65
CA SER A 130 3.61 0.17 4.03
C SER A 130 4.76 -0.39 4.87
N VAL A 131 5.40 0.49 5.63
CA VAL A 131 6.54 0.12 6.50
C VAL A 131 6.10 -0.88 7.56
N ARG A 132 4.85 -0.73 8.05
CA ARG A 132 4.15 -1.68 8.93
C ARG A 132 2.63 -1.55 8.78
N LEU A 133 1.89 -2.54 9.20
CA LEU A 133 0.42 -2.49 9.31
C LEU A 133 -0.05 -2.53 10.76
N GLU A 134 0.74 -3.11 11.65
CA GLU A 134 0.46 -3.23 13.06
C GLU A 134 1.60 -2.68 13.92
N ASP A 135 1.30 -2.38 15.16
CA ASP A 135 2.28 -2.01 16.16
C ASP A 135 3.23 -3.18 16.43
N LEU A 136 4.53 -2.94 16.50
CA LEU A 136 5.56 -3.97 16.73
C LEU A 136 5.39 -4.72 18.06
N ARG A 137 4.62 -4.19 19.01
CA ARG A 137 4.28 -4.85 20.26
C ARG A 137 3.21 -5.93 20.11
N VAL A 138 2.51 -5.94 18.98
CA VAL A 138 1.48 -6.93 18.67
C VAL A 138 2.15 -8.13 18.01
N ASN A 139 2.50 -9.13 18.81
CA ASN A 139 3.26 -10.29 18.37
C ASN A 139 2.38 -11.54 18.51
N TYR A 140 1.63 -11.86 17.46
CA TYR A 140 0.72 -13.02 17.43
C TYR A 140 1.34 -14.24 16.73
N LEU A 141 0.64 -14.73 15.71
CA LEU A 141 1.02 -15.91 14.93
C LEU A 141 2.03 -15.59 13.83
N MET A 142 2.15 -14.32 13.46
CA MET A 142 3.03 -13.84 12.42
C MET A 142 3.88 -12.67 12.95
N THR A 143 5.18 -12.77 12.79
CA THR A 143 6.11 -11.68 13.09
C THR A 143 6.63 -11.12 11.77
N PRO A 144 6.09 -9.97 11.28
CA PRO A 144 6.59 -9.35 10.07
C PRO A 144 8.05 -8.94 10.24
N ARG A 145 8.81 -8.99 9.15
CA ARG A 145 10.16 -8.44 9.13
C ARG A 145 10.12 -6.92 9.34
N ILE A 146 11.03 -6.41 10.14
CA ILE A 146 11.20 -4.96 10.32
C ILE A 146 12.04 -4.44 9.15
N LEU A 147 11.55 -3.39 8.47
CA LEU A 147 12.31 -2.68 7.45
C LEU A 147 13.37 -1.81 8.14
N THR A 148 14.59 -1.82 7.60
CA THR A 148 15.66 -0.95 8.10
C THR A 148 15.65 0.40 7.38
N GLU A 149 16.26 1.41 8.00
CA GLU A 149 16.40 2.73 7.41
C GLU A 149 17.23 2.68 6.11
N GLU A 150 18.25 1.82 6.05
CA GLU A 150 19.06 1.61 4.85
C GLU A 150 18.23 1.10 3.68
N GLU A 151 17.30 0.18 3.94
CA GLU A 151 16.38 -0.32 2.89
C GLU A 151 15.43 0.78 2.40
N LEU A 152 14.92 1.60 3.29
CA LEU A 152 14.05 2.72 2.91
C LEU A 152 14.81 3.75 2.07
N LYS A 153 16.08 4.03 2.39
CA LYS A 153 16.93 4.99 1.69
C LYS A 153 17.34 4.51 0.29
N VAL A 154 17.52 3.21 0.09
CA VAL A 154 17.97 2.67 -1.21
C VAL A 154 16.89 2.69 -2.29
N LEU A 155 15.62 2.68 -1.91
CA LEU A 155 14.52 2.52 -2.85
C LEU A 155 14.37 3.69 -3.85
N PRO A 156 14.50 4.97 -3.47
CA PRO A 156 14.46 6.08 -4.41
C PRO A 156 15.56 6.03 -5.49
N ASP A 157 16.76 5.57 -5.13
CA ASP A 157 17.84 5.41 -6.09
C ASP A 157 17.56 4.29 -7.10
N ARG A 158 16.83 3.26 -6.67
CA ARG A 158 16.42 2.15 -7.54
C ARG A 158 15.21 2.47 -8.42
N MET A 159 14.43 3.46 -8.03
CA MET A 159 13.20 3.87 -8.71
C MET A 159 13.15 5.39 -8.93
N PRO A 160 14.13 5.99 -9.63
CA PRO A 160 14.29 7.45 -9.71
C PRO A 160 13.10 8.18 -10.34
N ASP A 161 12.35 7.50 -11.20
CA ASP A 161 11.19 8.10 -11.90
C ASP A 161 9.84 7.80 -11.24
N VAL A 162 9.84 7.08 -10.10
CA VAL A 162 8.62 6.68 -9.39
C VAL A 162 8.44 7.55 -8.15
N LYS A 163 7.24 8.12 -7.99
CA LYS A 163 6.87 8.80 -6.75
C LYS A 163 6.65 7.78 -5.65
N ILE A 164 7.40 7.88 -4.56
CA ILE A 164 7.35 6.93 -3.45
C ILE A 164 6.75 7.61 -2.22
N LEU A 165 5.75 6.97 -1.62
CA LEU A 165 5.15 7.37 -0.37
C LEU A 165 5.37 6.28 0.69
N TYR A 166 6.05 6.60 1.76
CA TYR A 166 6.18 5.71 2.92
C TYR A 166 5.06 5.98 3.91
N THR A 167 4.36 4.93 4.34
CA THR A 167 3.25 5.02 5.29
C THR A 167 3.51 4.21 6.55
N ALA A 168 2.84 4.58 7.65
CA ALA A 168 2.98 3.94 8.96
C ALA A 168 4.42 3.93 9.52
N MET A 169 5.17 4.99 9.26
CA MET A 169 6.48 5.25 9.85
C MET A 169 6.34 5.74 11.28
N GLN A 170 7.33 5.44 12.12
CA GLN A 170 7.47 6.07 13.43
C GLN A 170 8.12 7.46 13.30
N ALA A 171 7.91 8.33 14.28
CA ALA A 171 8.38 9.71 14.19
C ALA A 171 9.90 9.82 13.95
N TYR A 172 10.71 8.96 14.60
CA TYR A 172 12.15 8.96 14.40
C TYR A 172 12.55 8.55 12.97
N GLU A 173 11.86 7.56 12.37
CA GLU A 173 12.10 7.13 10.98
C GLU A 173 11.81 8.28 10.00
N VAL A 174 10.72 9.02 10.23
CA VAL A 174 10.37 10.20 9.42
C VAL A 174 11.48 11.26 9.52
N THR A 175 12.03 11.50 10.69
CA THR A 175 13.11 12.48 10.89
C THR A 175 14.36 12.09 10.10
N VAL A 176 14.79 10.84 10.21
CA VAL A 176 15.97 10.32 9.51
C VAL A 176 15.78 10.38 7.99
N MET A 177 14.61 9.98 7.49
CA MET A 177 14.32 10.05 6.05
C MET A 177 14.27 11.49 5.55
N ALA A 178 13.67 12.42 6.30
CA ALA A 178 13.62 13.84 5.93
C ALA A 178 15.01 14.49 5.87
N GLU A 179 15.96 14.06 6.69
CA GLU A 179 17.34 14.53 6.65
C GLU A 179 18.12 13.95 5.45
N THR A 180 17.77 12.74 5.02
CA THR A 180 18.44 12.06 3.91
C THR A 180 18.06 12.65 2.54
N PHE A 181 16.82 13.13 2.38
CA PHE A 181 16.27 13.60 1.11
C PHE A 181 16.14 15.14 1.02
N ARG A 182 16.91 15.86 1.80
CA ARG A 182 17.10 17.31 1.67
C ARG A 182 18.20 17.61 0.65
#